data_5395a4bbd9bd84fc7e52603e5e2eca18
#
_entry.id   5395a4bbd9bd84fc7e52603e5e2eca18
#
_cell.length_a   1.000
_cell.length_b   1.000
_cell.length_c   1.000
_cell.angle_alpha   90.00
_cell.angle_beta   90.00
_cell.angle_gamma   90.00
#
_symmetry.space_group_name_H-M   'P 1'
#
loop_
_entity.id
_entity.type
_entity.pdbx_description
1 polymer ?
#
loop_
_entity_poly.entity_id
_entity_poly.type
_entity_poly.pdbx_seq_one_letter_code
_entity_poly.pdbx_strand_id
1 'polypeptide(L)'
;IDVREPFEWATGQAEGALGVPRGALEAAPAEAVPDPDAEVLLICQSGRRSQLAAQALREAGYRRVASVAGGTARWIADGLPVTRAPDADFHERYSRHLRLPEVGEAGQRRLQRARVAIVGAGGLGSPAAFYLAGAGVGVLRLADDDTVERSNLQRQILHTDARVGMAKVASAEAALRALNPQVAVETVRERITSAN
;
A
#
# COMPACT_ATOMS: atom_id res chain seq x y z
N ILE A 1 8.54 -6.37 21.58
CA ILE A 1 8.79 -5.15 20.76
C ILE A 1 8.67 -5.51 19.29
N ASP A 2 7.87 -4.77 18.54
CA ASP A 2 7.77 -4.89 17.09
C ASP A 2 8.79 -3.93 16.42
N VAL A 3 9.81 -4.51 15.82
CA VAL A 3 10.93 -3.78 15.21
C VAL A 3 10.72 -3.42 13.74
N ARG A 4 9.47 -3.50 13.26
CA ARG A 4 9.07 -3.03 11.92
C ARG A 4 8.95 -1.50 11.90
N GLU A 5 8.65 -0.96 10.71
CA GLU A 5 8.39 0.46 10.56
C GLU A 5 6.92 0.81 10.96
N PRO A 6 6.63 2.07 11.38
CA PRO A 6 5.31 2.48 11.85
C PRO A 6 4.16 2.16 10.90
N PHE A 7 4.35 2.35 9.59
CA PHE A 7 3.33 2.03 8.59
C PHE A 7 3.03 0.51 8.48
N GLU A 8 3.96 -0.37 8.92
CA GLU A 8 3.75 -1.82 8.97
C GLU A 8 2.89 -2.23 10.17
N TRP A 9 2.97 -1.50 11.30
CA TRP A 9 2.16 -1.81 12.50
C TRP A 9 0.67 -1.62 12.23
N ALA A 10 0.31 -0.60 11.44
CA ALA A 10 -1.08 -0.32 11.08
C ALA A 10 -1.79 -1.50 10.41
N THR A 11 -1.05 -2.32 9.63
CA THR A 11 -1.63 -3.48 8.93
C THR A 11 -1.87 -4.70 9.82
N GLY A 12 -1.29 -4.71 11.01
CA GLY A 12 -1.43 -5.77 12.03
C GLY A 12 -0.17 -5.86 12.86
N GLN A 13 -0.31 -5.59 14.15
CA GLN A 13 0.74 -5.71 15.17
C GLN A 13 0.33 -6.79 16.17
N ALA A 14 1.27 -7.61 16.63
CA ALA A 14 0.99 -8.55 17.71
C ALA A 14 0.42 -7.78 18.91
N GLU A 15 -0.69 -8.23 19.46
CA GLU A 15 -1.36 -7.53 20.56
C GLU A 15 -0.42 -7.34 21.75
N GLY A 16 -0.40 -6.12 22.30
CA GLY A 16 0.50 -5.74 23.39
C GLY A 16 1.95 -5.47 22.99
N ALA A 17 2.33 -5.63 21.72
CA ALA A 17 3.70 -5.29 21.28
C ALA A 17 3.91 -3.78 21.27
N LEU A 18 5.03 -3.34 21.84
CA LEU A 18 5.52 -1.96 21.69
C LEU A 18 6.19 -1.79 20.33
N GLY A 19 5.74 -0.82 19.54
CA GLY A 19 6.37 -0.48 18.25
C GLY A 19 7.62 0.36 18.45
N VAL A 20 8.79 -0.17 18.10
CA VAL A 20 10.07 0.55 18.09
C VAL A 20 10.85 0.14 16.84
N PRO A 21 11.02 1.01 15.84
CA PRO A 21 11.75 0.67 14.63
C PRO A 21 13.15 0.14 14.93
N ARG A 22 13.61 -0.87 14.17
CA ARG A 22 14.89 -1.53 14.44
C ARG A 22 16.04 -0.54 14.61
N GLY A 23 16.14 0.44 13.73
CA GLY A 23 17.23 1.44 13.80
C GLY A 23 17.20 2.28 15.07
N ALA A 24 16.01 2.66 15.56
CA ALA A 24 15.88 3.39 16.82
C ALA A 24 16.24 2.50 18.02
N LEU A 25 15.75 1.26 18.03
CA LEU A 25 16.06 0.30 19.09
C LEU A 25 17.57 0.00 19.18
N GLU A 26 18.25 -0.18 18.05
CA GLU A 26 19.69 -0.44 18.00
C GLU A 26 20.52 0.79 18.40
N ALA A 27 20.06 2.01 18.07
CA ALA A 27 20.75 3.26 18.39
C ALA A 27 20.65 3.63 19.87
N ALA A 28 19.49 3.40 20.50
CA ALA A 28 19.25 3.81 21.89
C ALA A 28 18.37 2.74 22.62
N PRO A 29 18.89 1.53 22.84
CA PRO A 29 18.10 0.43 23.39
C PRO A 29 17.55 0.72 24.79
N ALA A 30 18.25 1.50 25.61
CA ALA A 30 17.82 1.85 26.96
C ALA A 30 16.57 2.77 27.01
N GLU A 31 16.25 3.47 25.90
CA GLU A 31 15.01 4.25 25.82
C GLU A 31 13.76 3.34 25.77
N ALA A 32 13.89 2.21 25.08
CA ALA A 32 12.79 1.26 24.96
C ALA A 32 12.83 0.17 26.06
N VAL A 33 14.00 -0.21 26.52
CA VAL A 33 14.24 -1.25 27.51
C VAL A 33 15.30 -0.75 28.51
N PRO A 34 14.89 0.00 29.54
CA PRO A 34 15.84 0.57 30.52
C PRO A 34 16.60 -0.47 31.35
N ASP A 35 16.00 -1.65 31.57
CA ASP A 35 16.61 -2.74 32.34
C ASP A 35 17.24 -3.79 31.40
N PRO A 36 18.58 -3.97 31.38
CA PRO A 36 19.23 -4.96 30.53
C PRO A 36 18.97 -6.42 30.95
N ASP A 37 18.41 -6.66 32.12
CA ASP A 37 18.01 -7.98 32.60
C ASP A 37 16.52 -8.29 32.30
N ALA A 38 15.76 -7.33 31.78
CA ALA A 38 14.39 -7.56 31.36
C ALA A 38 14.29 -8.63 30.26
N GLU A 39 13.21 -9.40 30.26
CA GLU A 39 12.92 -10.31 29.16
C GLU A 39 12.36 -9.54 27.96
N VAL A 40 13.06 -9.63 26.82
CA VAL A 40 12.73 -8.91 25.60
C VAL A 40 12.40 -9.89 24.48
N LEU A 41 11.17 -9.85 24.03
CA LEU A 41 10.73 -10.57 22.84
C LEU A 41 10.67 -9.58 21.66
N LEU A 42 11.39 -9.88 20.59
CA LEU A 42 11.44 -9.06 19.40
C LEU A 42 10.67 -9.74 18.27
N ILE A 43 9.83 -8.99 17.58
CA ILE A 43 9.06 -9.47 16.43
C ILE A 43 9.27 -8.54 15.23
N CYS A 44 9.31 -9.09 14.01
CA CYS A 44 9.24 -8.35 12.76
C CYS A 44 8.39 -9.12 11.76
N GLN A 45 8.35 -8.75 10.49
CA GLN A 45 7.48 -9.41 9.50
C GLN A 45 7.74 -10.92 9.34
N SER A 46 9.01 -11.34 9.27
CA SER A 46 9.39 -12.75 8.97
C SER A 46 10.40 -13.35 9.94
N GLY A 47 10.80 -12.61 10.98
CA GLY A 47 11.85 -13.04 11.92
C GLY A 47 13.25 -12.50 11.60
N ARG A 48 13.54 -12.08 10.36
CA ARG A 48 14.92 -11.69 9.95
C ARG A 48 15.40 -10.40 10.63
N ARG A 49 14.61 -9.32 10.61
CA ARG A 49 14.98 -8.04 11.27
C ARG A 49 15.07 -8.18 12.79
N SER A 50 14.16 -8.94 13.39
CA SER A 50 14.15 -9.19 14.83
C SER A 50 15.31 -10.06 15.30
N GLN A 51 15.83 -10.97 14.49
CA GLN A 51 17.06 -11.71 14.78
C GLN A 51 18.29 -10.79 14.81
N LEU A 52 18.40 -9.87 13.83
CA LEU A 52 19.49 -8.88 13.80
C LEU A 52 19.42 -7.94 15.01
N ALA A 53 18.22 -7.42 15.32
CA ALA A 53 18.02 -6.61 16.51
C ALA A 53 18.32 -7.38 17.81
N ALA A 54 17.95 -8.66 17.89
CA ALA A 54 18.29 -9.48 19.06
C ALA A 54 19.79 -9.68 19.24
N GLN A 55 20.52 -9.82 18.14
CA GLN A 55 21.98 -9.87 18.18
C GLN A 55 22.56 -8.55 18.68
N ALA A 56 22.14 -7.41 18.11
CA ALA A 56 22.60 -6.09 18.52
C ALA A 56 22.34 -5.80 20.01
N LEU A 57 21.14 -6.15 20.50
CA LEU A 57 20.83 -5.99 21.93
C LEU A 57 21.72 -6.86 22.82
N ARG A 58 22.03 -8.10 22.44
CA ARG A 58 22.95 -8.95 23.20
C ARG A 58 24.37 -8.37 23.24
N GLU A 59 24.83 -7.83 22.12
CA GLU A 59 26.12 -7.13 22.04
C GLU A 59 26.14 -5.86 22.91
N ALA A 60 24.98 -5.20 23.08
CA ALA A 60 24.78 -4.06 23.99
C ALA A 60 24.60 -4.49 25.48
N GLY A 61 24.67 -5.78 25.80
CA GLY A 61 24.64 -6.28 27.18
C GLY A 61 23.28 -6.79 27.68
N TYR A 62 22.25 -6.84 26.86
CA TYR A 62 20.93 -7.40 27.20
C TYR A 62 21.00 -8.93 27.23
N ARG A 63 20.65 -9.53 28.37
CA ARG A 63 20.88 -10.96 28.63
C ARG A 63 19.74 -11.87 28.19
N ARG A 64 18.51 -11.38 28.19
CA ARG A 64 17.28 -12.19 28.00
C ARG A 64 16.51 -11.71 26.76
N VAL A 65 17.13 -11.87 25.59
CA VAL A 65 16.55 -11.41 24.31
C VAL A 65 16.24 -12.60 23.40
N ALA A 66 15.01 -12.67 22.91
CA ALA A 66 14.59 -13.66 21.93
C ALA A 66 13.86 -13.01 20.74
N SER A 67 13.95 -13.66 19.59
CA SER A 67 13.23 -13.28 18.38
C SER A 67 12.08 -14.26 18.13
N VAL A 68 10.87 -13.74 17.87
CA VAL A 68 9.69 -14.55 17.55
C VAL A 68 9.88 -15.19 16.17
N ALA A 69 9.94 -16.51 16.14
CA ALA A 69 10.15 -17.29 14.92
C ALA A 69 9.00 -17.09 13.91
N GLY A 70 9.36 -16.80 12.65
CA GLY A 70 8.38 -16.52 11.59
C GLY A 70 7.73 -15.14 11.66
N GLY A 71 7.95 -14.40 12.74
CA GLY A 71 7.48 -13.02 12.91
C GLY A 71 5.97 -12.85 12.85
N THR A 72 5.53 -11.64 12.53
CA THR A 72 4.10 -11.28 12.45
C THR A 72 3.35 -12.09 11.38
N ALA A 73 4.01 -12.48 10.29
CA ALA A 73 3.39 -13.33 9.28
C ALA A 73 2.94 -14.68 9.87
N ARG A 74 3.79 -15.33 10.63
CA ARG A 74 3.47 -16.60 11.30
C ARG A 74 2.48 -16.38 12.44
N TRP A 75 2.65 -15.31 13.23
CA TRP A 75 1.73 -14.92 14.31
C TRP A 75 0.28 -14.82 13.81
N ILE A 76 0.06 -14.14 12.68
CA ILE A 76 -1.26 -14.01 12.06
C ILE A 76 -1.77 -15.34 11.51
N ALA A 77 -0.90 -16.11 10.83
CA ALA A 77 -1.28 -17.41 10.26
C ALA A 77 -1.71 -18.42 11.35
N ASP A 78 -1.12 -18.34 12.53
CA ASP A 78 -1.49 -19.16 13.69
C ASP A 78 -2.73 -18.64 14.44
N GLY A 79 -3.38 -17.57 13.94
CA GLY A 79 -4.61 -17.01 14.53
C GLY A 79 -4.40 -16.26 15.84
N LEU A 80 -3.16 -15.85 16.15
CA LEU A 80 -2.86 -15.13 17.39
C LEU A 80 -3.37 -13.69 17.34
N PRO A 81 -3.68 -13.06 18.49
CA PRO A 81 -4.30 -11.74 18.55
C PRO A 81 -3.44 -10.64 17.89
N VAL A 82 -4.08 -9.80 17.10
CA VAL A 82 -3.44 -8.64 16.44
C VAL A 82 -4.27 -7.38 16.60
N THR A 83 -3.60 -6.27 16.81
CA THR A 83 -4.17 -4.93 16.70
C THR A 83 -3.96 -4.38 15.29
N ARG A 84 -4.99 -3.76 14.70
CA ARG A 84 -4.92 -3.09 13.40
C ARG A 84 -5.43 -1.67 13.52
N ALA A 85 -4.80 -0.76 12.77
CA ALA A 85 -5.31 0.60 12.67
C ALA A 85 -6.63 0.64 11.88
N PRO A 86 -7.52 1.62 12.11
CA PRO A 86 -8.75 1.79 11.34
C PRO A 86 -8.54 1.94 9.84
N ASP A 87 -7.37 2.45 9.42
CA ASP A 87 -6.97 2.64 8.02
C ASP A 87 -5.93 1.61 7.53
N ALA A 88 -6.00 0.40 8.06
CA ALA A 88 -5.08 -0.70 7.73
C ALA A 88 -4.99 -0.98 6.22
N ASP A 89 -6.12 -0.93 5.49
CA ASP A 89 -6.16 -1.12 4.04
C ASP A 89 -5.36 -0.05 3.29
N PHE A 90 -5.40 1.21 3.74
CA PHE A 90 -4.56 2.28 3.20
C PHE A 90 -3.07 1.95 3.38
N HIS A 91 -2.66 1.56 4.57
CA HIS A 91 -1.27 1.24 4.88
C HIS A 91 -0.79 -0.01 4.12
N GLU A 92 -1.64 -1.01 3.95
CA GLU A 92 -1.32 -2.21 3.18
C GLU A 92 -1.15 -1.88 1.69
N ARG A 93 -2.17 -1.25 1.09
CA ARG A 93 -2.23 -0.92 -0.34
C ARG A 93 -1.07 -0.02 -0.79
N TYR A 94 -0.78 1.00 -0.01
CA TYR A 94 0.23 2.00 -0.37
C TYR A 94 1.56 1.83 0.35
N SER A 95 1.80 0.69 0.99
CA SER A 95 3.01 0.41 1.79
C SER A 95 4.33 0.71 1.07
N ARG A 96 4.39 0.59 -0.26
CA ARG A 96 5.59 0.90 -1.05
C ARG A 96 5.79 2.41 -1.21
N HIS A 97 4.72 3.17 -1.44
CA HIS A 97 4.75 4.63 -1.50
C HIS A 97 5.12 5.25 -0.15
N LEU A 98 4.63 4.69 0.95
CA LEU A 98 4.90 5.18 2.30
C LEU A 98 6.40 5.09 2.68
N ARG A 99 7.16 4.22 1.99
CA ARG A 99 8.62 4.08 2.17
C ARG A 99 9.45 5.08 1.38
N LEU A 100 8.86 5.76 0.41
CA LEU A 100 9.56 6.73 -0.42
C LEU A 100 9.58 8.08 0.31
N PRO A 101 10.75 8.64 0.65
CA PRO A 101 10.84 9.92 1.37
C PRO A 101 10.11 11.07 0.66
N GLU A 102 10.08 11.04 -0.69
CA GLU A 102 9.43 12.06 -1.53
C GLU A 102 7.90 11.95 -1.50
N VAL A 103 7.34 10.81 -1.14
CA VAL A 103 5.89 10.56 -1.07
C VAL A 103 5.44 10.52 0.39
N GLY A 104 5.83 9.49 1.11
CA GLY A 104 5.41 9.25 2.48
C GLY A 104 3.88 9.22 2.65
N GLU A 105 3.41 9.27 3.87
CA GLU A 105 1.97 9.31 4.14
C GLU A 105 1.32 10.62 3.68
N ALA A 106 1.97 11.75 3.91
CA ALA A 106 1.45 13.06 3.51
C ALA A 106 1.28 13.18 1.99
N GLY A 107 2.23 12.67 1.20
CA GLY A 107 2.15 12.61 -0.27
C GLY A 107 1.04 11.68 -0.74
N GLN A 108 0.92 10.48 -0.14
CA GLN A 108 -0.13 9.53 -0.48
C GLN A 108 -1.53 10.08 -0.16
N ARG A 109 -1.71 10.78 0.97
CA ARG A 109 -2.97 11.46 1.31
C ARG A 109 -3.28 12.61 0.34
N ARG A 110 -2.26 13.28 -0.23
CA ARG A 110 -2.46 14.28 -1.32
C ARG A 110 -2.95 13.63 -2.60
N LEU A 111 -2.38 12.48 -3.00
CA LEU A 111 -2.85 11.71 -4.15
C LEU A 111 -4.33 11.31 -3.99
N GLN A 112 -4.73 10.83 -2.82
CA GLN A 112 -6.13 10.48 -2.55
C GLN A 112 -7.10 11.67 -2.63
N ARG A 113 -6.64 12.90 -2.44
CA ARG A 113 -7.45 14.11 -2.61
C ARG A 113 -7.40 14.68 -4.02
N ALA A 114 -6.49 14.22 -4.85
CA ALA A 114 -6.32 14.71 -6.20
C ALA A 114 -7.47 14.28 -7.12
N ARG A 115 -7.77 15.14 -8.09
CA ARG A 115 -8.74 14.89 -9.16
C ARG A 115 -8.04 15.05 -10.50
N VAL A 116 -8.12 14.04 -11.36
CA VAL A 116 -7.45 14.05 -12.67
C VAL A 116 -8.48 13.76 -13.76
N ALA A 117 -8.50 14.60 -14.80
CA ALA A 117 -9.26 14.34 -16.01
C ALA A 117 -8.34 13.73 -17.09
N ILE A 118 -8.82 12.67 -17.72
CA ILE A 118 -8.14 11.99 -18.84
C ILE A 118 -9.06 12.06 -20.04
N VAL A 119 -8.60 12.72 -21.08
CA VAL A 119 -9.32 12.80 -22.36
C VAL A 119 -8.75 11.72 -23.29
N GLY A 120 -9.60 10.76 -23.62
CA GLY A 120 -9.26 9.57 -24.40
C GLY A 120 -8.84 8.37 -23.55
N ALA A 121 -9.58 7.27 -23.64
CA ALA A 121 -9.27 5.98 -23.02
C ALA A 121 -8.52 5.04 -23.99
N GLY A 122 -7.79 5.60 -24.93
CA GLY A 122 -7.01 4.90 -25.95
C GLY A 122 -5.62 4.45 -25.47
N GLY A 123 -4.67 4.38 -26.42
CA GLY A 123 -3.33 3.83 -26.19
C GLY A 123 -2.48 4.57 -25.16
N LEU A 124 -2.66 5.89 -24.97
CA LEU A 124 -1.97 6.69 -23.94
C LEU A 124 -2.81 6.83 -22.68
N GLY A 125 -4.13 7.07 -22.81
CA GLY A 125 -5.01 7.19 -21.66
C GLY A 125 -5.16 5.90 -20.86
N SER A 126 -5.13 4.74 -21.50
CA SER A 126 -5.22 3.44 -20.85
C SER A 126 -4.14 3.20 -19.79
N PRO A 127 -2.83 3.23 -20.12
CA PRO A 127 -1.79 3.06 -19.10
C PRO A 127 -1.78 4.19 -18.07
N ALA A 128 -2.01 5.45 -18.49
CA ALA A 128 -2.08 6.57 -17.55
C ALA A 128 -3.17 6.36 -16.48
N ALA A 129 -4.38 5.97 -16.90
CA ALA A 129 -5.49 5.69 -15.99
C ALA A 129 -5.17 4.54 -15.03
N PHE A 130 -4.56 3.45 -15.50
CA PHE A 130 -4.15 2.34 -14.65
C PHE A 130 -3.15 2.77 -13.57
N TYR A 131 -2.10 3.47 -13.95
CA TYR A 131 -1.09 3.90 -12.99
C TYR A 131 -1.63 4.92 -11.99
N LEU A 132 -2.46 5.87 -12.42
CA LEU A 132 -3.08 6.84 -11.53
C LEU A 132 -4.07 6.18 -10.55
N ALA A 133 -4.86 5.21 -11.00
CA ALA A 133 -5.74 4.44 -10.13
C ALA A 133 -4.93 3.56 -9.15
N GLY A 134 -3.90 2.87 -9.63
CA GLY A 134 -2.99 2.10 -8.79
C GLY A 134 -2.28 2.95 -7.73
N ALA A 135 -1.87 4.17 -8.12
CA ALA A 135 -1.27 5.14 -7.20
C ALA A 135 -2.26 5.76 -6.20
N GLY A 136 -3.57 5.54 -6.38
CA GLY A 136 -4.60 6.00 -5.46
C GLY A 136 -4.99 7.47 -5.63
N VAL A 137 -4.99 7.97 -6.88
CA VAL A 137 -5.60 9.27 -7.19
C VAL A 137 -7.10 9.19 -6.87
N GLY A 138 -7.59 10.11 -6.03
CA GLY A 138 -8.93 10.00 -5.45
C GLY A 138 -10.07 10.01 -6.46
N VAL A 139 -9.99 10.85 -7.51
CA VAL A 139 -11.00 10.93 -8.56
C VAL A 139 -10.35 10.91 -9.93
N LEU A 140 -10.77 9.98 -10.79
CA LEU A 140 -10.42 9.93 -12.20
C LEU A 140 -11.65 10.18 -13.05
N ARG A 141 -11.66 11.28 -13.80
CA ARG A 141 -12.70 11.55 -14.81
C ARG A 141 -12.19 11.16 -16.18
N LEU A 142 -12.85 10.21 -16.85
CA LEU A 142 -12.47 9.76 -18.18
C LEU A 142 -13.52 10.20 -19.19
N ALA A 143 -13.07 10.83 -20.28
CA ALA A 143 -13.91 11.24 -21.41
C ALA A 143 -13.45 10.51 -22.68
N ASP A 144 -14.35 9.76 -23.32
CA ASP A 144 -14.11 9.09 -24.61
C ASP A 144 -15.48 8.74 -25.24
N ASP A 145 -15.66 8.99 -26.53
CA ASP A 145 -16.90 8.73 -27.27
C ASP A 145 -16.92 7.38 -27.99
N ASP A 146 -15.77 6.70 -28.08
CA ASP A 146 -15.61 5.45 -28.81
C ASP A 146 -16.16 4.22 -28.09
N THR A 147 -16.23 3.12 -28.85
CA THR A 147 -16.44 1.76 -28.36
C THR A 147 -15.14 0.95 -28.43
N VAL A 148 -15.08 -0.10 -27.62
CA VAL A 148 -13.96 -1.05 -27.62
C VAL A 148 -14.01 -1.90 -28.87
N GLU A 149 -12.94 -1.89 -29.64
CA GLU A 149 -12.74 -2.76 -30.80
C GLU A 149 -11.62 -3.76 -30.53
N ARG A 150 -11.68 -4.93 -31.12
CA ARG A 150 -10.63 -5.95 -30.99
C ARG A 150 -9.26 -5.45 -31.47
N SER A 151 -9.23 -4.62 -32.51
CA SER A 151 -8.04 -3.96 -33.04
C SER A 151 -7.37 -2.99 -32.06
N ASN A 152 -8.05 -2.61 -30.98
CA ASN A 152 -7.53 -1.73 -29.94
C ASN A 152 -6.70 -2.47 -28.89
N LEU A 153 -7.00 -3.75 -28.64
CA LEU A 153 -6.56 -4.50 -27.46
C LEU A 153 -5.05 -4.66 -27.36
N GLN A 154 -4.34 -4.64 -28.47
CA GLN A 154 -2.87 -4.77 -28.51
C GLN A 154 -2.13 -3.59 -27.83
N ARG A 155 -2.80 -2.45 -27.55
CA ARG A 155 -2.20 -1.26 -26.89
C ARG A 155 -3.09 -0.57 -25.87
N GLN A 156 -4.39 -0.85 -25.85
CA GLN A 156 -5.36 -0.23 -24.95
C GLN A 156 -5.66 -1.18 -23.78
N ILE A 157 -4.72 -1.27 -22.85
CA ILE A 157 -4.70 -2.29 -21.77
C ILE A 157 -5.83 -2.20 -20.73
N LEU A 158 -6.60 -1.11 -20.74
CA LEU A 158 -7.84 -1.00 -19.93
C LEU A 158 -8.95 -1.93 -20.40
N HIS A 159 -8.91 -2.33 -21.68
CA HIS A 159 -9.97 -3.08 -22.31
C HIS A 159 -9.60 -4.56 -22.46
N THR A 160 -10.60 -5.41 -22.55
CA THR A 160 -10.42 -6.87 -22.70
C THR A 160 -11.31 -7.39 -23.83
N ASP A 161 -11.00 -8.57 -24.36
CA ASP A 161 -11.80 -9.19 -25.42
C ASP A 161 -13.27 -9.38 -25.04
N ALA A 162 -13.55 -9.69 -23.77
CA ALA A 162 -14.91 -9.81 -23.25
C ALA A 162 -15.72 -8.48 -23.22
N ARG A 163 -15.05 -7.35 -23.46
CA ARG A 163 -15.67 -6.02 -23.45
C ARG A 163 -15.72 -5.37 -24.84
N VAL A 164 -15.41 -6.12 -25.89
CA VAL A 164 -15.57 -5.63 -27.27
C VAL A 164 -17.02 -5.22 -27.51
N GLY A 165 -17.23 -4.03 -28.08
CA GLY A 165 -18.53 -3.42 -28.29
C GLY A 165 -19.05 -2.54 -27.14
N MET A 166 -18.45 -2.61 -25.94
CA MET A 166 -18.78 -1.68 -24.85
C MET A 166 -18.24 -0.28 -25.12
N ALA A 167 -18.86 0.75 -24.57
CA ALA A 167 -18.28 2.09 -24.53
C ALA A 167 -16.92 2.05 -23.80
N LYS A 168 -15.90 2.69 -24.34
CA LYS A 168 -14.53 2.68 -23.75
C LYS A 168 -14.54 3.19 -22.31
N VAL A 169 -15.29 4.24 -22.01
CA VAL A 169 -15.38 4.79 -20.65
C VAL A 169 -15.99 3.80 -19.66
N ALA A 170 -17.03 3.03 -20.05
CA ALA A 170 -17.63 2.01 -19.20
C ALA A 170 -16.67 0.82 -18.98
N SER A 171 -15.97 0.38 -20.03
CA SER A 171 -14.95 -0.65 -19.93
C SER A 171 -13.78 -0.23 -19.03
N ALA A 172 -13.34 1.04 -19.14
CA ALA A 172 -12.30 1.62 -18.31
C ALA A 172 -12.73 1.70 -16.83
N GLU A 173 -13.93 2.19 -16.54
CA GLU A 173 -14.49 2.25 -15.19
C GLU A 173 -14.45 0.89 -14.52
N ALA A 174 -14.93 -0.15 -15.21
CA ALA A 174 -14.94 -1.50 -14.67
C ALA A 174 -13.52 -2.02 -14.34
N ALA A 175 -12.54 -1.73 -15.21
CA ALA A 175 -11.14 -2.12 -14.98
C ALA A 175 -10.50 -1.37 -13.81
N LEU A 176 -10.72 -0.06 -13.72
CA LEU A 176 -10.12 0.77 -12.68
C LEU A 176 -10.71 0.50 -11.30
N ARG A 177 -12.01 0.27 -11.20
CA ARG A 177 -12.68 -0.14 -9.95
C ARG A 177 -12.21 -1.53 -9.47
N ALA A 178 -11.96 -2.45 -10.41
CA ALA A 178 -11.41 -3.76 -10.07
C ALA A 178 -9.96 -3.66 -9.55
N LEU A 179 -9.16 -2.72 -10.07
CA LEU A 179 -7.79 -2.46 -9.61
C LEU A 179 -7.76 -1.78 -8.24
N ASN A 180 -8.55 -0.71 -8.08
CA ASN A 180 -8.59 0.05 -6.84
C ASN A 180 -10.02 0.56 -6.57
N PRO A 181 -10.78 -0.13 -5.71
CA PRO A 181 -12.17 0.23 -5.41
C PRO A 181 -12.32 1.55 -4.64
N GLN A 182 -11.22 2.10 -4.08
CA GLN A 182 -11.23 3.38 -3.37
C GLN A 182 -11.19 4.59 -4.31
N VAL A 183 -10.85 4.40 -5.58
CA VAL A 183 -10.80 5.48 -6.58
C VAL A 183 -12.20 5.72 -7.14
N ALA A 184 -12.68 6.97 -7.04
CA ALA A 184 -13.90 7.38 -7.69
C ALA A 184 -13.66 7.57 -9.19
N VAL A 185 -14.38 6.80 -10.02
CA VAL A 185 -14.28 6.91 -11.47
C VAL A 185 -15.54 7.59 -11.99
N GLU A 186 -15.37 8.74 -12.63
CA GLU A 186 -16.42 9.53 -13.31
C GLU A 186 -16.26 9.34 -14.82
N THR A 187 -17.32 9.00 -15.53
CA THR A 187 -17.26 8.73 -16.97
C THR A 187 -18.08 9.73 -17.76
N VAL A 188 -17.51 10.22 -18.86
CA VAL A 188 -18.15 11.12 -19.83
C VAL A 188 -18.07 10.47 -21.20
N ARG A 189 -19.19 9.99 -21.72
CA ARG A 189 -19.24 9.38 -23.06
C ARG A 189 -19.51 10.45 -24.14
N GLU A 190 -18.57 11.36 -24.25
CA GLU A 190 -18.65 12.46 -25.19
C GLU A 190 -17.28 12.79 -25.77
N ARG A 191 -17.26 13.28 -26.98
CA ARG A 191 -16.07 13.87 -27.57
C ARG A 191 -15.82 15.25 -26.98
N ILE A 192 -14.65 15.45 -26.40
CA ILE A 192 -14.28 16.75 -25.83
C ILE A 192 -13.89 17.70 -26.96
N THR A 193 -14.47 18.87 -26.93
CA THR A 193 -14.28 19.95 -27.89
C THR A 193 -14.08 21.28 -27.14
N SER A 194 -13.91 22.38 -27.88
CA SER A 194 -13.86 23.72 -27.29
C SER A 194 -15.20 24.19 -26.66
N ALA A 195 -16.30 23.46 -26.90
CA ALA A 195 -17.63 23.80 -26.41
C ALA A 195 -17.98 23.08 -25.10
N ASN A 196 -17.30 22.04 -24.75
CA ASN A 196 -17.53 21.23 -23.55
C ASN A 196 -16.21 20.84 -22.84
#